data_d8edbbfb81d2d203e5ba9fa94f89e59c
#
_entry.id   d8edbbfb81d2d203e5ba9fa94f89e59c
#
_cell.length_a   1.000
_cell.length_b   1.000
_cell.length_c   1.000
_cell.angle_alpha   90.00
_cell.angle_beta   90.00
_cell.angle_gamma   90.00
#
_symmetry.space_group_name_H-M   'P 1'
#
loop_
_entity.id
_entity.type
_entity.pdbx_description
1 polymer ?
#
loop_
_entity_poly.entity_id
_entity_poly.type
_entity_poly.pdbx_seq_one_letter_code
_entity_poly.pdbx_strand_id
1 'polypeptide(L)'
;MNRLRGSGAVFLIAALLILLMCAAYGEETPRILPPTPEPPEASLWIRPTPAPTEPPADIIVDHVHNPSDHPDYRFPKDAKLLEIWFPNIRDADEAVLIYDGQVWMLDCGDERAAARGLLLLKQLGIDKIDTLFNSHLHHDHINGLALTHDTARVGELRICFPPDVTESGLRMLRVAEEKQIPIREFKDGDTFTMGDGAVRLLFLKNNESGLDMNNQSAQTLITYGDRSILFTADMEAPGQKAMIDRVGPEILKCDMVKYPHHAKSDMYTPFYNAMGARLAIVTSVEGRGDAGQVALFNRGMPTVYTAVKGKFTHLVTDGNYWLCERVEITAK
;
A
#
# COMPACT_ATOMS: atom_id res chain seq x y z
N MET A 1 -48.35 -17.47 -62.63
CA MET A 1 -48.02 -18.89 -62.37
C MET A 1 -46.53 -19.04 -62.38
N ASN A 2 -46.00 -19.70 -61.38
CA ASN A 2 -44.68 -20.16 -61.03
C ASN A 2 -43.94 -19.35 -59.97
N ARG A 3 -44.26 -19.74 -58.76
CA ARG A 3 -43.40 -19.63 -57.59
C ARG A 3 -42.93 -21.03 -57.21
N LEU A 4 -41.79 -21.05 -56.50
CA LEU A 4 -41.20 -22.14 -55.76
C LEU A 4 -40.19 -23.02 -56.50
N ARG A 5 -38.91 -22.58 -56.50
CA ARG A 5 -37.73 -23.45 -56.45
C ARG A 5 -36.53 -22.64 -55.92
N GLY A 6 -36.35 -22.61 -54.60
CA GLY A 6 -35.20 -21.90 -54.01
C GLY A 6 -34.82 -22.29 -52.57
N SER A 7 -35.66 -23.08 -51.87
CA SER A 7 -35.43 -23.36 -50.46
C SER A 7 -34.73 -24.70 -50.14
N GLY A 8 -34.67 -25.62 -51.09
CA GLY A 8 -34.08 -26.94 -50.85
C GLY A 8 -32.53 -26.97 -50.90
N ALA A 9 -31.93 -26.11 -51.69
CA ALA A 9 -30.47 -26.10 -51.88
C ALA A 9 -29.75 -25.49 -50.70
N VAL A 10 -30.34 -24.51 -50.02
CA VAL A 10 -29.72 -23.84 -48.85
C VAL A 10 -29.70 -24.77 -47.62
N PHE A 11 -30.76 -25.58 -47.44
CA PHE A 11 -30.82 -26.55 -46.35
C PHE A 11 -29.85 -27.70 -46.56
N LEU A 12 -29.57 -28.13 -47.79
CA LEU A 12 -28.64 -29.21 -48.06
C LEU A 12 -27.17 -28.79 -47.81
N ILE A 13 -26.82 -27.54 -48.17
CA ILE A 13 -25.49 -27.01 -47.93
C ILE A 13 -25.21 -26.80 -46.43
N ALA A 14 -26.19 -26.32 -45.66
CA ALA A 14 -26.08 -26.15 -44.22
C ALA A 14 -25.97 -27.50 -43.49
N ALA A 15 -26.72 -28.53 -43.89
CA ALA A 15 -26.60 -29.88 -43.32
C ALA A 15 -25.27 -30.54 -43.66
N LEU A 16 -24.71 -30.32 -44.84
CA LEU A 16 -23.42 -30.85 -45.25
C LEU A 16 -22.25 -30.17 -44.50
N LEU A 17 -22.35 -28.86 -44.22
CA LEU A 17 -21.37 -28.14 -43.41
C LEU A 17 -21.39 -28.57 -41.93
N ILE A 18 -22.56 -28.87 -41.37
CA ILE A 18 -22.65 -29.37 -40.01
C ILE A 18 -22.08 -30.81 -39.93
N LEU A 19 -22.31 -31.66 -40.92
CA LEU A 19 -21.72 -33.01 -40.97
C LEU A 19 -20.20 -32.99 -41.16
N LEU A 20 -19.66 -32.03 -41.92
CA LEU A 20 -18.21 -31.85 -42.09
C LEU A 20 -17.56 -31.26 -40.81
N MET A 21 -18.24 -30.45 -40.06
CA MET A 21 -17.75 -29.94 -38.78
C MET A 21 -17.76 -31.03 -37.68
N CYS A 22 -18.73 -31.95 -37.67
CA CYS A 22 -18.75 -33.09 -36.77
C CYS A 22 -17.70 -34.18 -37.06
N ALA A 23 -17.29 -34.29 -38.33
CA ALA A 23 -16.21 -35.22 -38.74
C ALA A 23 -14.79 -34.73 -38.46
N ALA A 24 -14.62 -33.44 -38.18
CA ALA A 24 -13.32 -32.80 -37.86
C ALA A 24 -13.00 -32.85 -36.32
N TYR A 25 -13.98 -33.17 -35.49
CA TYR A 25 -13.70 -33.50 -34.10
C TYR A 25 -13.46 -35.01 -34.00
N GLY A 26 -12.20 -35.40 -34.28
CA GLY A 26 -11.72 -36.72 -33.95
C GLY A 26 -11.94 -36.97 -32.47
N GLU A 27 -12.53 -38.13 -32.12
CA GLU A 27 -12.58 -38.60 -30.74
C GLU A 27 -11.16 -38.61 -30.17
N GLU A 28 -10.81 -37.57 -29.43
CA GLU A 28 -9.66 -37.67 -28.53
C GLU A 28 -10.02 -38.69 -27.45
N THR A 29 -9.46 -39.87 -27.57
CA THR A 29 -9.45 -40.83 -26.47
C THR A 29 -8.95 -40.08 -25.24
N PRO A 30 -9.65 -40.13 -24.09
CA PRO A 30 -9.22 -39.48 -22.89
C PRO A 30 -7.81 -39.97 -22.55
N ARG A 31 -6.80 -39.10 -22.65
CA ARG A 31 -5.47 -39.34 -22.12
C ARG A 31 -5.64 -39.54 -20.62
N ILE A 32 -5.51 -40.77 -20.17
CA ILE A 32 -5.31 -41.07 -18.75
C ILE A 32 -3.98 -40.44 -18.39
N LEU A 33 -4.05 -39.24 -17.80
CA LEU A 33 -2.88 -38.62 -17.20
C LEU A 33 -2.41 -39.57 -16.08
N PRO A 34 -1.10 -39.83 -15.95
CA PRO A 34 -0.59 -40.56 -14.80
C PRO A 34 -1.05 -39.82 -13.53
N PRO A 35 -1.36 -40.54 -12.46
CA PRO A 35 -1.77 -39.95 -11.20
C PRO A 35 -0.73 -38.88 -10.83
N THR A 36 -1.21 -37.69 -10.54
CA THR A 36 -0.38 -36.61 -10.00
C THR A 36 0.35 -37.22 -8.79
N PRO A 37 1.68 -37.14 -8.73
CA PRO A 37 2.37 -37.63 -7.53
C PRO A 37 1.76 -36.92 -6.34
N GLU A 38 1.34 -37.68 -5.33
CA GLU A 38 0.90 -37.07 -4.07
C GLU A 38 2.01 -36.12 -3.62
N PRO A 39 1.64 -34.90 -3.21
CA PRO A 39 2.62 -33.99 -2.65
C PRO A 39 3.31 -34.76 -1.52
N PRO A 40 4.64 -34.70 -1.41
CA PRO A 40 5.36 -35.37 -0.33
C PRO A 40 4.65 -34.98 0.96
N GLU A 41 4.34 -35.96 1.80
CA GLU A 41 3.72 -35.74 3.11
C GLU A 41 4.31 -34.45 3.66
N ALA A 42 3.45 -33.50 3.99
CA ALA A 42 3.88 -32.23 4.54
C ALA A 42 4.70 -32.60 5.78
N SER A 43 6.00 -32.76 5.57
CA SER A 43 6.92 -32.86 6.69
C SER A 43 6.58 -31.67 7.53
N LEU A 44 6.22 -31.92 8.77
CA LEU A 44 6.01 -30.90 9.79
C LEU A 44 7.30 -30.08 9.85
N TRP A 45 7.42 -29.13 8.91
CA TRP A 45 8.39 -28.06 9.02
C TRP A 45 7.97 -27.27 10.26
N ILE A 46 8.49 -27.72 11.42
CA ILE A 46 8.57 -26.84 12.57
C ILE A 46 9.46 -25.71 12.05
N ARG A 47 8.81 -24.61 11.60
CA ARG A 47 9.55 -23.41 11.24
C ARG A 47 10.37 -23.05 12.46
N PRO A 48 11.71 -22.99 12.37
CA PRO A 48 12.47 -22.42 13.46
C PRO A 48 11.88 -21.04 13.68
N THR A 49 11.34 -20.77 14.85
CA THR A 49 10.97 -19.42 15.25
C THR A 49 12.27 -18.63 15.19
N PRO A 50 12.42 -17.65 14.28
CA PRO A 50 13.62 -16.82 14.30
C PRO A 50 13.70 -16.23 15.71
N ALA A 51 14.89 -16.17 16.27
CA ALA A 51 15.09 -15.43 17.50
C ALA A 51 14.58 -14.01 17.26
N PRO A 52 13.79 -13.43 18.19
CA PRO A 52 13.33 -12.07 18.07
C PRO A 52 14.57 -11.19 17.82
N THR A 53 14.66 -10.58 16.64
CA THR A 53 15.68 -9.56 16.39
C THR A 53 15.24 -8.33 17.18
N GLU A 54 16.02 -7.94 18.18
CA GLU A 54 15.76 -6.69 18.90
C GLU A 54 15.83 -5.53 17.88
N PRO A 55 14.88 -4.59 17.96
CA PRO A 55 14.95 -3.40 17.13
C PRO A 55 16.26 -2.65 17.46
N PRO A 56 16.83 -1.91 16.49
CA PRO A 56 18.01 -1.07 16.75
C PRO A 56 17.76 -0.09 17.90
N ALA A 57 18.79 0.26 18.62
CA ALA A 57 18.69 1.09 19.85
C ALA A 57 18.05 2.48 19.62
N ASP A 58 18.05 2.98 18.39
CA ASP A 58 17.43 4.24 17.98
C ASP A 58 15.99 4.07 17.40
N ILE A 59 15.48 2.83 17.35
CA ILE A 59 14.10 2.51 17.02
C ILE A 59 13.51 1.70 18.18
N ILE A 60 12.66 2.35 18.95
CA ILE A 60 12.00 1.73 20.09
C ILE A 60 10.62 1.25 19.63
N VAL A 61 10.35 -0.04 19.77
CA VAL A 61 9.05 -0.63 19.44
C VAL A 61 8.37 -1.05 20.74
N ASP A 62 7.32 -0.32 21.12
CA ASP A 62 6.47 -0.66 22.25
C ASP A 62 5.26 -1.47 21.79
N HIS A 63 5.28 -2.75 22.06
CA HIS A 63 4.19 -3.65 21.72
C HIS A 63 3.10 -3.73 22.80
N VAL A 64 3.36 -3.24 24.01
CA VAL A 64 2.55 -3.51 25.20
C VAL A 64 1.83 -2.27 25.73
N HIS A 65 2.09 -1.11 25.17
CA HIS A 65 1.42 0.13 25.58
C HIS A 65 1.65 0.51 27.05
N ASN A 66 2.80 0.16 27.58
CA ASN A 66 3.18 0.51 28.93
C ASN A 66 4.41 1.42 28.91
N PRO A 67 4.27 2.75 29.15
CA PRO A 67 5.42 3.66 29.21
C PRO A 67 6.48 3.25 30.24
N SER A 68 6.17 2.34 31.16
CA SER A 68 7.11 1.79 32.13
C SER A 68 8.07 0.76 31.52
N ASP A 69 7.77 0.20 30.35
CA ASP A 69 8.59 -0.84 29.72
C ASP A 69 9.81 -0.24 29.01
N HIS A 70 9.78 1.07 28.71
CA HIS A 70 10.91 1.85 28.22
C HIS A 70 11.15 3.08 29.10
N PRO A 71 11.54 2.87 30.38
CA PRO A 71 11.57 3.93 31.41
C PRO A 71 12.56 5.05 31.10
N ASP A 72 13.57 4.78 30.25
CA ASP A 72 14.72 5.67 30.05
C ASP A 72 14.55 6.60 28.84
N TYR A 73 13.54 6.38 27.97
CA TYR A 73 13.34 7.22 26.79
C TYR A 73 12.20 8.23 26.99
N ARG A 74 12.52 9.50 26.85
CA ARG A 74 11.57 10.62 26.81
C ARG A 74 12.00 11.59 25.74
N PHE A 75 11.10 11.96 24.86
CA PHE A 75 11.36 13.09 23.95
C PHE A 75 11.61 14.35 24.79
N PRO A 76 12.56 15.22 24.40
CA PRO A 76 12.70 16.53 25.03
C PRO A 76 11.38 17.28 25.06
N LYS A 77 11.10 18.00 26.14
CA LYS A 77 9.80 18.68 26.32
C LYS A 77 9.48 19.68 25.21
N ASP A 78 10.52 20.29 24.65
CA ASP A 78 10.40 21.32 23.62
C ASP A 78 10.66 20.75 22.22
N ALA A 79 10.81 19.44 22.07
CA ALA A 79 11.00 18.82 20.77
C ALA A 79 9.72 18.95 19.91
N LYS A 80 9.89 19.39 18.68
CA LYS A 80 8.84 19.24 17.68
C LYS A 80 8.81 17.79 17.24
N LEU A 81 7.64 17.18 17.25
CA LEU A 81 7.49 15.78 16.92
C LEU A 81 6.81 15.64 15.56
N LEU A 82 7.39 14.80 14.71
CA LEU A 82 6.67 14.24 13.57
C LEU A 82 5.94 13.00 14.05
N GLU A 83 4.63 13.00 13.89
CA GLU A 83 3.76 11.87 14.18
C GLU A 83 3.24 11.27 12.87
N ILE A 84 3.27 9.94 12.77
CA ILE A 84 2.70 9.20 11.65
C ILE A 84 1.76 8.14 12.22
N TRP A 85 0.48 8.27 11.88
CA TRP A 85 -0.56 7.40 12.39
C TRP A 85 -1.10 6.49 11.29
N PHE A 86 -1.23 5.21 11.60
CA PHE A 86 -1.91 4.25 10.74
C PHE A 86 -3.18 3.78 11.43
N PRO A 87 -4.34 3.92 10.78
CA PRO A 87 -5.57 3.32 11.29
C PRO A 87 -5.50 1.79 11.26
N ASN A 88 -6.42 1.15 11.99
CA ASN A 88 -6.54 -0.31 12.00
C ASN A 88 -7.18 -0.80 10.69
N ILE A 89 -6.43 -0.76 9.59
CA ILE A 89 -6.88 -1.15 8.26
C ILE A 89 -6.10 -2.35 7.74
N ARG A 90 -6.70 -3.06 6.80
CA ARG A 90 -6.15 -4.23 6.15
C ARG A 90 -6.30 -4.12 4.64
N ASP A 91 -5.21 -4.40 3.93
CA ASP A 91 -5.18 -4.43 2.45
C ASP A 91 -5.63 -3.11 1.80
N ALA A 92 -5.26 -2.00 2.43
CA ALA A 92 -5.46 -0.64 1.96
C ALA A 92 -4.39 0.27 2.57
N ASP A 93 -4.11 1.41 1.95
CA ASP A 93 -3.17 2.39 2.47
C ASP A 93 -3.87 3.67 2.93
N GLU A 94 -3.52 4.05 4.14
CA GLU A 94 -3.91 5.30 4.76
C GLU A 94 -2.91 5.62 5.86
N ALA A 95 -2.30 6.80 5.82
CA ALA A 95 -1.43 7.29 6.87
C ALA A 95 -1.68 8.79 7.11
N VAL A 96 -1.80 9.18 8.38
CA VAL A 96 -1.97 10.58 8.81
C VAL A 96 -0.64 11.07 9.36
N LEU A 97 -0.14 12.17 8.82
CA LEU A 97 1.09 12.83 9.23
C LEU A 97 0.73 14.12 9.96
N ILE A 98 1.31 14.33 11.14
CA ILE A 98 1.11 15.53 11.95
C ILE A 98 2.46 16.13 12.29
N TYR A 99 2.66 17.39 11.96
CA TYR A 99 3.86 18.14 12.32
C TYR A 99 3.57 19.64 12.38
N ASP A 100 3.97 20.30 13.47
CA ASP A 100 3.91 21.76 13.66
C ASP A 100 2.51 22.34 13.35
N GLY A 101 1.44 21.63 13.78
CA GLY A 101 0.04 22.01 13.57
C GLY A 101 -0.51 21.73 12.17
N GLN A 102 0.28 21.21 11.24
CA GLN A 102 -0.19 20.77 9.93
C GLN A 102 -0.58 19.29 9.97
N VAL A 103 -1.62 18.94 9.23
CA VAL A 103 -2.10 17.57 9.06
C VAL A 103 -2.08 17.21 7.58
N TRP A 104 -1.28 16.23 7.20
CA TRP A 104 -1.23 15.68 5.85
C TRP A 104 -1.63 14.21 5.85
N MET A 105 -2.07 13.71 4.71
CA MET A 105 -2.33 12.28 4.54
C MET A 105 -1.62 11.73 3.32
N LEU A 106 -1.20 10.47 3.42
CA LEU A 106 -0.78 9.65 2.28
C LEU A 106 -1.85 8.58 2.09
N ASP A 107 -2.53 8.63 0.95
CA ASP A 107 -3.71 7.82 0.60
C ASP A 107 -4.85 7.91 1.63
N CYS A 108 -6.02 7.38 1.29
CA CYS A 108 -7.21 7.39 2.14
C CYS A 108 -8.03 6.08 2.05
N GLY A 109 -7.40 5.02 1.60
CA GLY A 109 -7.99 3.69 1.57
C GLY A 109 -9.20 3.52 0.65
N ASP A 110 -9.92 2.41 0.85
CA ASP A 110 -11.28 2.20 0.35
C ASP A 110 -12.31 2.71 1.39
N GLU A 111 -13.61 2.59 1.10
CA GLU A 111 -14.65 3.03 2.04
C GLU A 111 -14.62 2.29 3.40
N ARG A 112 -14.16 1.03 3.41
CA ARG A 112 -14.04 0.24 4.66
C ARG A 112 -12.83 0.67 5.48
N ALA A 113 -11.74 0.99 4.82
CA ALA A 113 -10.54 1.55 5.44
C ALA A 113 -10.84 2.94 5.99
N ALA A 114 -11.41 3.83 5.20
CA ALA A 114 -11.78 5.18 5.60
C ALA A 114 -12.75 5.21 6.80
N ALA A 115 -13.69 4.24 6.90
CA ALA A 115 -14.54 4.11 8.08
C ALA A 115 -13.75 3.82 9.38
N ARG A 116 -12.56 3.25 9.28
CA ARG A 116 -11.64 3.04 10.42
C ARG A 116 -10.70 4.23 10.62
N GLY A 117 -10.25 4.85 9.52
CA GLY A 117 -9.51 6.10 9.53
C GLY A 117 -10.31 7.23 10.18
N LEU A 118 -11.63 7.26 9.96
CA LEU A 118 -12.55 8.17 10.62
C LEU A 118 -12.47 8.08 12.15
N LEU A 119 -12.34 6.87 12.72
CA LEU A 119 -12.18 6.71 14.17
C LEU A 119 -10.84 7.31 14.63
N LEU A 120 -9.78 7.17 13.84
CA LEU A 120 -8.49 7.78 14.12
C LEU A 120 -8.58 9.31 14.11
N LEU A 121 -9.12 9.90 13.05
CA LEU A 121 -9.29 11.35 12.92
C LEU A 121 -10.12 11.93 14.08
N LYS A 122 -11.21 11.26 14.44
CA LYS A 122 -12.04 11.64 15.60
C LYS A 122 -11.27 11.55 16.93
N GLN A 123 -10.52 10.48 17.15
CA GLN A 123 -9.76 10.30 18.40
C GLN A 123 -8.67 11.36 18.55
N LEU A 124 -8.05 11.77 17.44
CA LEU A 124 -7.04 12.83 17.40
C LEU A 124 -7.63 14.25 17.38
N GLY A 125 -8.97 14.37 17.26
CA GLY A 125 -9.63 15.68 17.17
C GLY A 125 -9.31 16.43 15.86
N ILE A 126 -9.00 15.69 14.79
CA ILE A 126 -8.67 16.24 13.48
C ILE A 126 -9.96 16.51 12.72
N ASP A 127 -10.23 17.77 12.40
CA ASP A 127 -11.35 18.25 11.60
C ASP A 127 -10.92 18.79 10.22
N LYS A 128 -9.60 18.92 9.99
CA LYS A 128 -9.01 19.40 8.75
C LYS A 128 -7.75 18.63 8.38
N ILE A 129 -7.65 18.25 7.12
CA ILE A 129 -6.46 17.72 6.47
C ILE A 129 -5.99 18.78 5.48
N ASP A 130 -4.79 19.33 5.68
CA ASP A 130 -4.29 20.40 4.83
C ASP A 130 -4.02 19.91 3.41
N THR A 131 -3.37 18.75 3.28
CA THR A 131 -3.05 18.12 2.00
C THR A 131 -3.20 16.59 2.09
N LEU A 132 -3.91 16.00 1.12
CA LEU A 132 -3.95 14.57 0.89
C LEU A 132 -3.18 14.26 -0.38
N PHE A 133 -2.14 13.44 -0.31
CA PHE A 133 -1.39 12.92 -1.44
C PHE A 133 -1.88 11.53 -1.79
N ASN A 134 -2.19 11.29 -3.06
CA ASN A 134 -2.56 9.97 -3.54
C ASN A 134 -1.40 9.35 -4.32
N SER A 135 -0.96 8.17 -3.88
CA SER A 135 0.15 7.44 -4.49
C SER A 135 -0.20 6.89 -5.87
N HIS A 136 -1.43 6.41 -6.05
CA HIS A 136 -1.99 5.93 -7.32
C HIS A 136 -3.51 5.72 -7.22
N LEU A 137 -4.16 5.52 -8.37
CA LEU A 137 -5.62 5.54 -8.48
C LEU A 137 -6.28 4.15 -8.35
N HIS A 138 -5.76 3.24 -7.51
CA HIS A 138 -6.48 2.04 -7.13
C HIS A 138 -7.47 2.31 -5.99
N HIS A 139 -8.52 1.48 -5.93
CA HIS A 139 -9.65 1.69 -5.02
C HIS A 139 -9.24 1.71 -3.54
N ASP A 140 -8.29 0.88 -3.16
CA ASP A 140 -7.76 0.71 -1.80
C ASP A 140 -6.77 1.82 -1.38
N HIS A 141 -6.62 2.86 -2.21
CA HIS A 141 -5.80 4.06 -1.96
C HIS A 141 -6.59 5.37 -2.04
N ILE A 142 -7.72 5.42 -2.80
CA ILE A 142 -8.40 6.70 -3.06
C ILE A 142 -9.91 6.67 -2.87
N ASN A 143 -10.57 5.51 -2.85
CA ASN A 143 -12.04 5.47 -2.80
C ASN A 143 -12.63 5.94 -1.47
N GLY A 144 -11.83 6.05 -0.42
CA GLY A 144 -12.20 6.61 0.89
C GLY A 144 -12.40 8.13 0.91
N LEU A 145 -12.01 8.85 -0.16
CA LEU A 145 -11.94 10.32 -0.19
C LEU A 145 -13.22 11.02 0.30
N ALA A 146 -14.40 10.56 -0.11
CA ALA A 146 -15.66 11.18 0.29
C ALA A 146 -15.86 11.12 1.80
N LEU A 147 -15.68 9.95 2.40
CA LEU A 147 -15.85 9.72 3.83
C LEU A 147 -14.77 10.44 4.65
N THR A 148 -13.55 10.44 4.16
CA THR A 148 -12.43 11.19 4.76
C THR A 148 -12.75 12.68 4.80
N HIS A 149 -13.18 13.28 3.67
CA HIS A 149 -13.52 14.70 3.59
C HIS A 149 -14.73 15.06 4.49
N ASP A 150 -15.73 14.19 4.56
CA ASP A 150 -16.92 14.44 5.41
C ASP A 150 -16.59 14.35 6.92
N THR A 151 -15.47 13.70 7.26
CA THR A 151 -14.99 13.60 8.64
C THR A 151 -14.01 14.70 8.99
N ALA A 152 -13.04 14.92 8.14
CA ALA A 152 -12.02 15.96 8.26
C ALA A 152 -11.85 16.61 6.89
N ARG A 153 -12.17 17.89 6.80
CA ARG A 153 -12.17 18.63 5.54
C ARG A 153 -10.79 18.57 4.86
N VAL A 154 -10.71 17.94 3.70
CA VAL A 154 -9.51 17.94 2.86
C VAL A 154 -9.36 19.30 2.18
N GLY A 155 -8.28 20.02 2.46
CA GLY A 155 -7.99 21.34 1.92
C GLY A 155 -7.47 21.28 0.48
N GLU A 156 -6.65 20.27 0.17
CA GLU A 156 -6.09 20.03 -1.17
C GLU A 156 -5.86 18.53 -1.39
N LEU A 157 -6.20 18.03 -2.58
CA LEU A 157 -5.87 16.70 -3.06
C LEU A 157 -4.74 16.81 -4.08
N ARG A 158 -3.65 16.06 -3.88
CA ARG A 158 -2.54 15.95 -4.81
C ARG A 158 -2.50 14.58 -5.45
N ILE A 159 -2.43 14.55 -6.78
CA ILE A 159 -2.43 13.32 -7.59
C ILE A 159 -1.23 13.29 -8.53
N CYS A 160 -0.80 12.09 -8.92
CA CYS A 160 0.32 11.91 -9.86
C CYS A 160 -0.07 11.07 -11.10
N PHE A 161 -1.35 10.84 -11.30
CA PHE A 161 -1.94 10.21 -12.48
C PHE A 161 -3.13 11.02 -12.99
N PRO A 162 -3.37 11.05 -14.32
CA PRO A 162 -4.62 11.59 -14.85
C PRO A 162 -5.83 10.83 -14.28
N PRO A 163 -6.90 11.53 -13.86
CA PRO A 163 -8.06 10.88 -13.23
C PRO A 163 -8.81 9.89 -14.11
N ASP A 164 -8.75 10.06 -15.42
CA ASP A 164 -9.50 9.28 -16.42
C ASP A 164 -8.90 7.92 -16.74
N VAL A 165 -7.76 7.58 -16.15
CA VAL A 165 -7.10 6.30 -16.42
C VAL A 165 -7.70 5.12 -15.65
N THR A 166 -8.54 5.37 -14.62
CA THR A 166 -9.25 4.33 -13.85
C THR A 166 -10.64 4.76 -13.45
N GLU A 167 -11.47 3.77 -13.12
CA GLU A 167 -12.81 4.01 -12.56
C GLU A 167 -12.75 4.74 -11.20
N SER A 168 -11.78 4.36 -10.35
CA SER A 168 -11.52 5.03 -9.06
C SER A 168 -11.08 6.48 -9.24
N GLY A 169 -10.25 6.77 -10.25
CA GLY A 169 -9.87 8.14 -10.60
C GLY A 169 -11.05 8.99 -11.06
N LEU A 170 -11.92 8.45 -11.92
CA LEU A 170 -13.16 9.14 -12.32
C LEU A 170 -14.11 9.36 -11.13
N ARG A 171 -14.18 8.40 -10.20
CA ARG A 171 -14.95 8.55 -8.97
C ARG A 171 -14.35 9.64 -8.06
N MET A 172 -13.05 9.61 -7.85
CA MET A 172 -12.30 10.64 -7.10
C MET A 172 -12.58 12.02 -7.66
N LEU A 173 -12.54 12.18 -9.01
CA LEU A 173 -12.81 13.46 -9.67
C LEU A 173 -14.22 13.97 -9.34
N ARG A 174 -15.25 13.10 -9.47
CA ARG A 174 -16.64 13.48 -9.10
C ARG A 174 -16.76 13.90 -7.64
N VAL A 175 -16.12 13.16 -6.72
CA VAL A 175 -16.13 13.52 -5.29
C VAL A 175 -15.45 14.87 -5.07
N ALA A 176 -14.30 15.11 -5.71
CA ALA A 176 -13.58 16.36 -5.56
C ALA A 176 -14.38 17.55 -6.11
N GLU A 177 -15.07 17.41 -7.24
CA GLU A 177 -15.98 18.40 -7.80
C GLU A 177 -17.17 18.67 -6.87
N GLU A 178 -17.86 17.61 -6.41
CA GLU A 178 -19.02 17.73 -5.50
C GLU A 178 -18.66 18.42 -4.18
N LYS A 179 -17.52 18.04 -3.60
CA LYS A 179 -17.04 18.53 -2.30
C LYS A 179 -16.18 19.79 -2.43
N GLN A 180 -15.95 20.28 -3.65
CA GLN A 180 -15.09 21.44 -3.93
C GLN A 180 -13.66 21.31 -3.39
N ILE A 181 -13.08 20.09 -3.50
CA ILE A 181 -11.70 19.83 -3.09
C ILE A 181 -10.78 20.24 -4.25
N PRO A 182 -9.87 21.21 -4.04
CA PRO A 182 -8.89 21.56 -5.06
C PRO A 182 -7.99 20.37 -5.40
N ILE A 183 -7.85 20.06 -6.69
CA ILE A 183 -6.90 19.04 -7.17
C ILE A 183 -5.67 19.75 -7.73
N ARG A 184 -4.49 19.26 -7.35
CA ARG A 184 -3.20 19.65 -7.92
C ARG A 184 -2.38 18.42 -8.28
N GLU A 185 -1.58 18.55 -9.31
CA GLU A 185 -0.66 17.50 -9.72
C GLU A 185 0.66 17.60 -8.96
N PHE A 186 1.29 16.44 -8.76
CA PHE A 186 2.70 16.32 -8.42
C PHE A 186 3.34 15.24 -9.29
N LYS A 187 4.66 15.23 -9.37
CA LYS A 187 5.42 14.36 -10.25
C LYS A 187 6.71 13.85 -9.60
N ASP A 188 7.37 12.96 -10.32
CA ASP A 188 8.67 12.43 -9.92
C ASP A 188 9.68 13.54 -9.59
N GLY A 189 10.33 13.41 -8.43
CA GLY A 189 11.32 14.35 -7.91
C GLY A 189 10.73 15.54 -7.15
N ASP A 190 9.41 15.74 -7.14
CA ASP A 190 8.80 16.82 -6.37
C ASP A 190 9.07 16.63 -4.86
N THR A 191 9.28 17.75 -4.20
CA THR A 191 9.53 17.80 -2.76
C THR A 191 8.59 18.77 -2.10
N PHE A 192 8.01 18.34 -0.97
CA PHE A 192 7.17 19.17 -0.12
C PHE A 192 7.70 19.16 1.30
N THR A 193 7.46 20.23 2.05
CA THR A 193 7.90 20.34 3.43
C THR A 193 6.76 20.75 4.36
N MET A 194 6.73 20.19 5.56
CA MET A 194 5.77 20.53 6.60
C MET A 194 6.35 21.57 7.58
N GLY A 195 5.47 22.41 8.12
CA GLY A 195 5.77 23.37 9.18
C GLY A 195 6.88 24.34 8.78
N ASP A 196 7.93 24.36 9.58
CA ASP A 196 9.11 25.21 9.38
C ASP A 196 10.09 24.69 8.31
N GLY A 197 9.72 23.63 7.60
CA GLY A 197 10.55 23.01 6.56
C GLY A 197 11.46 21.89 7.05
N ALA A 198 11.40 21.53 8.33
CA ALA A 198 12.23 20.48 8.89
C ALA A 198 11.80 19.07 8.46
N VAL A 199 10.51 18.83 8.27
CA VAL A 199 10.01 17.56 7.71
C VAL A 199 9.89 17.70 6.20
N ARG A 200 10.54 16.78 5.48
CA ARG A 200 10.58 16.78 4.01
C ARG A 200 10.00 15.48 3.46
N LEU A 201 9.14 15.61 2.45
CA LEU A 201 8.58 14.51 1.65
C LEU A 201 9.14 14.61 0.23
N LEU A 202 9.94 13.63 -0.20
CA LEU A 202 10.39 13.47 -1.58
C LEU A 202 9.55 12.40 -2.25
N PHE A 203 8.95 12.73 -3.39
CA PHE A 203 8.16 11.80 -4.19
C PHE A 203 8.99 11.22 -5.34
N LEU A 204 9.04 9.90 -5.43
CA LEU A 204 9.72 9.14 -6.48
C LEU A 204 8.70 8.32 -7.25
N LYS A 205 8.65 8.45 -8.58
CA LYS A 205 7.65 7.79 -9.41
C LYS A 205 8.26 7.29 -10.69
N ASN A 206 8.00 6.03 -11.05
CA ASN A 206 8.33 5.54 -12.39
C ASN A 206 7.35 6.07 -13.43
N ASN A 207 7.88 6.42 -14.61
CA ASN A 207 7.08 6.88 -15.74
C ASN A 207 7.36 6.04 -17.02
N GLU A 208 7.95 4.85 -16.84
CA GLU A 208 8.34 3.99 -17.96
C GLU A 208 7.11 3.33 -18.59
N SER A 209 7.06 3.34 -19.90
CA SER A 209 6.04 2.64 -20.66
C SER A 209 6.16 1.12 -20.45
N GLY A 210 5.04 0.45 -20.19
CA GLY A 210 5.00 -1.00 -19.96
C GLY A 210 4.97 -1.41 -18.48
N LEU A 211 5.15 -0.48 -17.55
CA LEU A 211 4.83 -0.70 -16.14
C LEU A 211 3.33 -0.43 -15.90
N ASP A 212 2.68 -1.29 -15.13
CA ASP A 212 1.32 -1.05 -14.66
C ASP A 212 1.24 0.04 -13.59
N MET A 213 0.04 0.38 -13.13
CA MET A 213 -0.17 1.46 -12.20
C MET A 213 0.49 1.21 -10.84
N ASN A 214 0.50 -0.02 -10.32
CA ASN A 214 1.21 -0.37 -9.09
C ASN A 214 2.70 -0.06 -9.24
N ASN A 215 3.31 -0.52 -10.33
CA ASN A 215 4.73 -0.33 -10.59
C ASN A 215 5.12 1.12 -10.94
N GLN A 216 4.15 1.97 -11.22
CA GLN A 216 4.30 3.41 -11.39
C GLN A 216 3.82 4.22 -10.19
N SER A 217 3.31 3.58 -9.11
CA SER A 217 2.83 4.29 -7.93
C SER A 217 3.93 5.16 -7.30
N ALA A 218 3.53 6.33 -6.76
CA ALA A 218 4.48 7.25 -6.15
C ALA A 218 4.95 6.71 -4.80
N GLN A 219 6.26 6.61 -4.66
CA GLN A 219 6.93 6.35 -3.39
C GLN A 219 7.10 7.68 -2.66
N THR A 220 7.04 7.66 -1.35
CA THR A 220 7.28 8.87 -0.55
C THR A 220 8.37 8.62 0.47
N LEU A 221 9.53 9.25 0.30
CA LEU A 221 10.58 9.27 1.30
C LEU A 221 10.36 10.47 2.22
N ILE A 222 10.03 10.19 3.48
CA ILE A 222 9.87 11.20 4.53
C ILE A 222 11.14 11.25 5.34
N THR A 223 11.67 12.46 5.53
CA THR A 223 12.87 12.69 6.36
C THR A 223 12.61 13.78 7.38
N TYR A 224 13.09 13.57 8.61
CA TYR A 224 13.13 14.55 9.69
C TYR A 224 14.37 14.34 10.55
N GLY A 225 15.25 15.34 10.61
CA GLY A 225 16.57 15.19 11.23
C GLY A 225 17.34 14.03 10.60
N ASP A 226 17.80 13.10 11.43
CA ASP A 226 18.52 11.90 11.01
C ASP A 226 17.58 10.70 10.78
N ARG A 227 16.27 10.90 10.89
CA ARG A 227 15.26 9.84 10.79
C ARG A 227 14.55 9.87 9.45
N SER A 228 14.22 8.66 8.95
CA SER A 228 13.57 8.51 7.66
C SER A 228 12.66 7.28 7.59
N ILE A 229 11.60 7.38 6.81
CA ILE A 229 10.72 6.27 6.45
C ILE A 229 10.37 6.36 4.96
N LEU A 230 10.43 5.22 4.25
CA LEU A 230 10.03 5.11 2.87
C LEU A 230 8.65 4.44 2.77
N PHE A 231 7.67 5.16 2.26
CA PHE A 231 6.39 4.61 1.85
C PHE A 231 6.52 4.12 0.41
N THR A 232 6.32 2.83 0.19
CA THR A 232 6.53 2.19 -1.11
C THR A 232 5.24 1.97 -1.89
N ALA A 233 4.12 2.49 -1.41
CA ALA A 233 2.80 2.29 -2.00
C ALA A 233 2.58 0.81 -2.39
N ASP A 234 2.23 0.52 -3.66
CA ASP A 234 2.02 -0.84 -4.14
C ASP A 234 3.05 -1.29 -5.19
N MET A 235 4.22 -0.63 -5.23
CA MET A 235 5.26 -0.94 -6.21
C MET A 235 5.82 -2.34 -6.03
N GLU A 236 5.64 -3.20 -7.01
CA GLU A 236 6.15 -4.57 -7.05
C GLU A 236 7.55 -4.67 -7.68
N ALA A 237 8.08 -5.89 -7.79
CA ALA A 237 9.45 -6.13 -8.23
C ALA A 237 9.84 -5.46 -9.58
N PRO A 238 8.99 -5.42 -10.62
CA PRO A 238 9.32 -4.71 -11.86
C PRO A 238 9.55 -3.21 -11.65
N GLY A 239 8.65 -2.55 -10.90
CA GLY A 239 8.77 -1.14 -10.58
C GLY A 239 9.95 -0.84 -9.68
N GLN A 240 10.20 -1.71 -8.67
CA GLN A 240 11.35 -1.59 -7.78
C GLN A 240 12.67 -1.71 -8.52
N LYS A 241 12.75 -2.62 -9.52
CA LYS A 241 13.93 -2.73 -10.37
C LYS A 241 14.14 -1.45 -11.19
N ALA A 242 13.11 -0.96 -11.87
CA ALA A 242 13.17 0.28 -12.64
C ALA A 242 13.56 1.48 -11.75
N MET A 243 13.00 1.57 -10.54
CA MET A 243 13.29 2.62 -9.59
C MET A 243 14.77 2.63 -9.19
N ILE A 244 15.33 1.50 -8.73
CA ILE A 244 16.73 1.44 -8.29
C ILE A 244 17.70 1.68 -9.44
N ASP A 245 17.39 1.19 -10.64
CA ASP A 245 18.21 1.43 -11.84
C ASP A 245 18.23 2.92 -12.21
N ARG A 246 17.16 3.66 -11.94
CA ARG A 246 17.01 5.09 -12.26
C ARG A 246 17.59 6.02 -11.20
N VAL A 247 17.25 5.82 -9.92
CA VAL A 247 17.63 6.77 -8.86
C VAL A 247 18.90 6.38 -8.11
N GLY A 248 19.33 5.14 -8.27
CA GLY A 248 20.45 4.57 -7.51
C GLY A 248 20.07 4.18 -6.07
N PRO A 249 20.93 3.39 -5.39
CA PRO A 249 20.64 2.85 -4.08
C PRO A 249 20.64 3.90 -2.95
N GLU A 250 21.46 4.96 -3.08
CA GLU A 250 21.70 5.90 -1.97
C GLU A 250 20.45 6.71 -1.59
N ILE A 251 19.60 7.06 -2.57
CA ILE A 251 18.41 7.87 -2.33
C ILE A 251 17.29 7.06 -1.65
N LEU A 252 17.37 5.73 -1.69
CA LEU A 252 16.37 4.82 -1.13
C LEU A 252 16.63 4.49 0.35
N LYS A 253 17.79 4.89 0.89
CA LYS A 253 18.15 4.59 2.28
C LYS A 253 17.14 5.16 3.27
N CYS A 254 16.69 4.31 4.20
CA CYS A 254 15.73 4.70 5.22
C CYS A 254 15.86 3.84 6.48
N ASP A 255 15.39 4.34 7.62
CA ASP A 255 15.31 3.57 8.87
C ASP A 255 14.21 2.54 8.84
N MET A 256 13.06 2.96 8.29
CA MET A 256 11.85 2.15 8.23
C MET A 256 11.25 2.14 6.83
N VAL A 257 10.51 1.09 6.52
CA VAL A 257 9.77 0.99 5.26
C VAL A 257 8.30 0.63 5.53
N LYS A 258 7.35 1.39 4.96
CA LYS A 258 6.00 0.86 4.73
C LYS A 258 6.11 -0.12 3.58
N TYR A 259 5.94 -1.40 3.88
CA TYR A 259 6.18 -2.50 2.93
C TYR A 259 5.21 -2.46 1.75
N PRO A 260 5.66 -2.69 0.50
CA PRO A 260 4.83 -2.52 -0.68
C PRO A 260 3.66 -3.49 -0.72
N HIS A 261 2.57 -3.03 -1.33
CA HIS A 261 1.39 -3.81 -1.67
C HIS A 261 0.89 -4.67 -0.49
N HIS A 262 0.86 -4.05 0.73
CA HIS A 262 0.41 -4.68 1.97
C HIS A 262 1.11 -6.01 2.28
N ALA A 263 2.35 -6.21 1.77
CA ALA A 263 3.15 -7.44 1.82
C ALA A 263 2.54 -8.63 1.06
N LYS A 264 1.70 -8.41 0.03
CA LYS A 264 1.17 -9.46 -0.85
C LYS A 264 2.28 -10.15 -1.65
N SER A 265 3.26 -9.39 -2.16
CA SER A 265 4.42 -9.88 -2.91
C SER A 265 5.73 -9.61 -2.20
N ASP A 266 6.78 -10.39 -2.53
CA ASP A 266 8.14 -10.11 -2.02
C ASP A 266 8.76 -8.93 -2.77
N MET A 267 9.66 -8.25 -2.09
CA MET A 267 10.47 -7.18 -2.70
C MET A 267 11.58 -7.73 -3.59
N TYR A 268 11.90 -6.99 -4.65
CA TYR A 268 13.11 -7.19 -5.42
C TYR A 268 14.34 -7.04 -4.51
N THR A 269 15.14 -8.10 -4.38
CA THR A 269 16.23 -8.16 -3.40
C THR A 269 17.23 -6.99 -3.46
N PRO A 270 17.67 -6.51 -4.65
CA PRO A 270 18.53 -5.32 -4.69
C PRO A 270 17.87 -4.06 -4.16
N PHE A 271 16.56 -3.87 -4.38
CA PHE A 271 15.81 -2.73 -3.84
C PHE A 271 15.70 -2.83 -2.32
N TYR A 272 15.36 -4.00 -1.80
CA TYR A 272 15.33 -4.27 -0.36
C TYR A 272 16.68 -3.96 0.30
N ASN A 273 17.80 -4.44 -0.29
CA ASN A 273 19.13 -4.20 0.25
C ASN A 273 19.54 -2.72 0.18
N ALA A 274 19.12 -2.00 -0.87
CA ALA A 274 19.42 -0.58 -1.05
C ALA A 274 18.79 0.29 0.05
N MET A 275 17.58 -0.05 0.50
CA MET A 275 16.91 0.71 1.56
C MET A 275 17.63 0.62 2.89
N GLY A 276 18.23 -0.54 3.21
CA GLY A 276 18.84 -0.77 4.52
C GLY A 276 17.87 -0.60 5.70
N ALA A 277 16.55 -0.69 5.43
CA ALA A 277 15.53 -0.52 6.44
C ALA A 277 15.67 -1.57 7.56
N ARG A 278 15.41 -1.15 8.79
CA ARG A 278 15.58 -1.93 10.01
C ARG A 278 14.26 -2.30 10.67
N LEU A 279 13.16 -1.73 10.22
CA LEU A 279 11.79 -2.02 10.64
C LEU A 279 10.84 -1.92 9.44
N ALA A 280 9.96 -2.91 9.29
CA ALA A 280 8.90 -2.89 8.30
C ALA A 280 7.54 -2.59 8.94
N ILE A 281 6.77 -1.70 8.33
CA ILE A 281 5.35 -1.47 8.62
C ILE A 281 4.52 -2.13 7.53
N VAL A 282 3.59 -2.99 7.90
CA VAL A 282 2.72 -3.73 6.97
C VAL A 282 1.26 -3.36 7.21
N THR A 283 0.62 -2.74 6.22
CA THR A 283 -0.80 -2.35 6.27
C THR A 283 -1.72 -3.55 6.01
N SER A 284 -1.56 -4.59 6.81
CA SER A 284 -2.32 -5.84 6.79
C SER A 284 -2.34 -6.50 8.17
N VAL A 285 -2.94 -7.69 8.25
CA VAL A 285 -2.89 -8.56 9.45
C VAL A 285 -1.69 -9.49 9.37
N GLU A 286 -1.14 -9.83 10.52
CA GLU A 286 -0.09 -10.84 10.64
C GLU A 286 -0.60 -12.24 10.27
N GLY A 287 0.30 -13.06 9.72
CA GLY A 287 0.06 -14.50 9.57
C GLY A 287 -0.80 -14.92 8.36
N ARG A 288 -1.00 -14.06 7.38
CA ARG A 288 -1.72 -14.41 6.14
C ARG A 288 -0.96 -15.40 5.26
N GLY A 289 0.37 -15.46 5.40
CA GLY A 289 1.21 -16.30 4.57
C GLY A 289 1.45 -15.75 3.15
N ASP A 290 1.14 -14.49 2.91
CA ASP A 290 1.47 -13.78 1.67
C ASP A 290 2.99 -13.77 1.45
N ALA A 291 3.44 -13.74 0.20
CA ALA A 291 4.86 -13.89 -0.14
C ALA A 291 5.76 -12.83 0.53
N GLY A 292 5.30 -11.59 0.63
CA GLY A 292 6.02 -10.53 1.32
C GLY A 292 6.14 -10.77 2.82
N GLN A 293 5.07 -11.26 3.48
CA GLN A 293 5.11 -11.60 4.90
C GLN A 293 6.09 -12.76 5.18
N VAL A 294 6.06 -13.79 4.32
CA VAL A 294 7.01 -14.91 4.40
C VAL A 294 8.44 -14.44 4.20
N ALA A 295 8.66 -13.52 3.26
CA ALA A 295 9.99 -12.96 3.00
C ALA A 295 10.51 -12.13 4.17
N LEU A 296 9.68 -11.28 4.78
CA LEU A 296 10.02 -10.52 5.98
C LEU A 296 10.43 -11.44 7.14
N PHE A 297 9.62 -12.48 7.37
CA PHE A 297 9.92 -13.49 8.38
C PHE A 297 11.27 -14.19 8.12
N ASN A 298 11.49 -14.66 6.89
CA ASN A 298 12.73 -15.37 6.52
C ASN A 298 13.98 -14.50 6.59
N ARG A 299 13.83 -13.18 6.40
CA ARG A 299 14.91 -12.20 6.54
C ARG A 299 15.16 -11.79 8.00
N GLY A 300 14.30 -12.22 8.94
CA GLY A 300 14.36 -11.77 10.33
C GLY A 300 14.09 -10.27 10.48
N MET A 301 13.34 -9.66 9.53
CA MET A 301 13.00 -8.24 9.59
C MET A 301 12.00 -7.98 10.71
N PRO A 302 12.33 -7.13 11.69
CA PRO A 302 11.35 -6.65 12.65
C PRO A 302 10.15 -6.04 11.91
N THR A 303 8.93 -6.47 12.24
CA THR A 303 7.75 -6.10 11.47
C THR A 303 6.58 -5.71 12.37
N VAL A 304 5.97 -4.58 12.05
CA VAL A 304 4.76 -4.08 12.71
C VAL A 304 3.59 -4.15 11.74
N TYR A 305 2.57 -4.93 12.08
CA TYR A 305 1.32 -5.03 11.31
C TYR A 305 0.32 -4.01 11.83
N THR A 306 -0.30 -3.21 10.95
CA THR A 306 -1.22 -2.14 11.38
C THR A 306 -2.60 -2.66 11.77
N ALA A 307 -3.05 -3.77 11.19
CA ALA A 307 -4.39 -4.32 11.43
C ALA A 307 -4.45 -5.15 12.72
N VAL A 308 -4.23 -4.51 13.86
CA VAL A 308 -4.39 -5.11 15.20
C VAL A 308 -5.71 -4.68 15.81
N LYS A 309 -6.52 -5.66 16.25
CA LYS A 309 -7.86 -5.40 16.80
C LYS A 309 -7.82 -4.40 17.96
N GLY A 310 -8.61 -3.34 17.83
CA GLY A 310 -8.77 -2.33 18.90
C GLY A 310 -7.60 -1.36 19.03
N LYS A 311 -6.63 -1.36 18.11
CA LYS A 311 -5.42 -0.54 18.21
C LYS A 311 -5.17 0.25 16.93
N PHE A 312 -4.64 1.46 17.06
CA PHE A 312 -3.93 2.17 16.01
C PHE A 312 -2.43 1.90 16.11
N THR A 313 -1.69 2.14 15.02
CA THR A 313 -0.23 2.16 15.05
C THR A 313 0.22 3.62 14.99
N HIS A 314 1.09 4.01 15.90
CA HIS A 314 1.65 5.35 15.99
C HIS A 314 3.17 5.27 15.90
N LEU A 315 3.73 6.01 14.95
CA LEU A 315 5.16 6.27 14.84
C LEU A 315 5.38 7.73 15.21
N VAL A 316 6.35 7.99 16.05
CA VAL A 316 6.70 9.36 16.44
C VAL A 316 8.21 9.53 16.50
N THR A 317 8.70 10.68 16.07
CA THR A 317 10.13 11.01 16.10
C THR A 317 10.36 12.49 16.37
N ASP A 318 11.45 12.78 17.08
CA ASP A 318 12.04 14.12 17.25
C ASP A 318 13.16 14.42 16.22
N GLY A 319 13.35 13.52 15.25
CA GLY A 319 14.45 13.57 14.30
C GLY A 319 15.72 12.82 14.73
N ASN A 320 15.78 12.32 15.97
CA ASN A 320 16.91 11.53 16.48
C ASN A 320 16.53 10.08 16.76
N TYR A 321 15.32 9.85 17.29
CA TYR A 321 14.81 8.53 17.65
C TYR A 321 13.45 8.30 17.05
N TRP A 322 13.12 7.02 16.75
CA TRP A 322 11.79 6.57 16.45
C TRP A 322 11.18 5.86 17.66
N LEU A 323 9.95 6.20 18.02
CA LEU A 323 9.08 5.39 18.84
C LEU A 323 7.96 4.83 17.97
N CYS A 324 7.76 3.52 18.04
CA CYS A 324 6.62 2.84 17.41
C CYS A 324 5.76 2.21 18.50
N GLU A 325 4.53 2.64 18.64
CA GLU A 325 3.63 2.20 19.70
C GLU A 325 2.24 1.80 19.20
N ARG A 326 1.49 1.14 20.07
CA ARG A 326 0.09 0.77 19.86
C ARG A 326 -0.81 1.63 20.73
N VAL A 327 -1.77 2.31 20.12
CA VAL A 327 -2.71 3.18 20.83
C VAL A 327 -4.11 2.58 20.79
N GLU A 328 -4.77 2.49 21.96
CA GLU A 328 -6.13 1.97 22.08
C GLU A 328 -7.13 2.83 21.30
N ILE A 329 -8.05 2.18 20.57
CA ILE A 329 -9.17 2.87 19.92
C ILE A 329 -10.23 3.19 20.97
N THR A 330 -10.40 4.46 21.27
CA THR A 330 -11.40 4.98 22.22
C THR A 330 -12.53 5.75 21.56
N ALA A 331 -12.34 6.21 20.32
CA ALA A 331 -13.37 6.88 19.53
C ALA A 331 -14.50 5.90 19.15
N LYS A 332 -15.74 6.40 19.16
CA LYS A 332 -16.96 5.65 18.80
C LYS A 332 -17.61 6.24 17.57
#